data_6dd003ba952e68294b45d7cd913ac05a
#
_entry.id   6dd003ba952e68294b45d7cd913ac05a
#
_cell.length_a   1.000
_cell.length_b   1.000
_cell.length_c   1.000
_cell.angle_alpha   90.00
_cell.angle_beta   90.00
_cell.angle_gamma   90.00
#
_symmetry.space_group_name_H-M   'P 1'
#
loop_
_entity.id
_entity.type
_entity.pdbx_description
1 polymer ?
#
loop_
_entity_poly.entity_id
_entity_poly.type
_entity_poly.pdbx_seq_one_letter_code
_entity_poly.pdbx_strand_id
1 'polypeptide(L)'
;MDREQEIRRFFLLQVNDALFPIGGYSHSQGLETYIQQGSVCDEKTAAEYIHKKLRFALAYTDLLAVRLAWELADQNDADGLDELEEILGASRIPFEQREASRKMGSRFAKTIEKLHAETMPMKNREIFEAYLDARKGKAVSHCIVYGVFCAALGIEEEETLYHYLYAQTSAMVTNCVKTIPLSQSAGQQLLSGCYPEFAEILEEIRTYSEDDLCLSAPGFDILGIQHEKLYSRLYMS
;
A
#
# COMPACT_ATOMS: atom_id res chain seq x y z
N MET A 1 17.50 5.87 23.46
CA MET A 1 17.08 5.77 22.06
C MET A 1 18.01 6.71 21.29
N ASP A 2 18.56 6.27 20.19
CA ASP A 2 19.47 7.06 19.38
C ASP A 2 18.68 8.17 18.67
N ARG A 3 19.23 9.39 18.63
CA ARG A 3 18.60 10.54 17.97
C ARG A 3 18.28 10.28 16.50
N GLU A 4 19.11 9.52 15.80
CA GLU A 4 18.87 9.14 14.41
C GLU A 4 17.65 8.24 14.28
N GLN A 5 17.46 7.29 15.19
CA GLN A 5 16.30 6.40 15.21
C GLN A 5 14.99 7.18 15.41
N GLU A 6 15.00 8.22 16.26
CA GLU A 6 13.85 9.11 16.41
C GLU A 6 13.54 9.88 15.11
N ILE A 7 14.57 10.38 14.43
CA ILE A 7 14.39 11.08 13.13
C ILE A 7 13.82 10.11 12.08
N ARG A 8 14.30 8.86 11.99
CA ARG A 8 13.77 7.84 11.08
C ARG A 8 12.27 7.59 11.29
N ARG A 9 11.83 7.53 12.54
CA ARG A 9 10.41 7.38 12.87
C ARG A 9 9.56 8.56 12.41
N PHE A 10 10.07 9.79 12.48
CA PHE A 10 9.35 10.94 11.92
C PHE A 10 9.23 10.87 10.40
N PHE A 11 10.24 10.40 9.69
CA PHE A 11 10.11 10.13 8.25
C PHE A 11 9.08 9.03 7.97
N LEU A 12 9.06 7.96 8.77
CA LEU A 12 8.04 6.90 8.65
C LEU A 12 6.63 7.46 8.85
N LEU A 13 6.41 8.29 9.86
CA LEU A 13 5.11 8.96 10.07
C LEU A 13 4.77 9.87 8.90
N GLN A 14 5.72 10.64 8.38
CA GLN A 14 5.51 11.56 7.27
C GLN A 14 5.07 10.85 5.99
N VAL A 15 5.71 9.73 5.63
CA VAL A 15 5.37 9.00 4.40
C VAL A 15 4.03 8.26 4.48
N ASN A 16 3.54 8.02 5.69
CA ASN A 16 2.23 7.42 5.96
C ASN A 16 1.11 8.44 6.21
N ASP A 17 1.45 9.74 6.23
CA ASP A 17 0.45 10.78 6.37
C ASP A 17 -0.45 10.86 5.13
N ALA A 18 -1.75 11.05 5.36
CA ALA A 18 -2.74 11.13 4.28
C ALA A 18 -2.50 12.28 3.29
N LEU A 19 -1.74 13.30 3.70
CA LEU A 19 -1.32 14.44 2.88
C LEU A 19 0.01 14.21 2.16
N PHE A 20 0.67 13.07 2.38
CA PHE A 20 1.90 12.77 1.64
C PHE A 20 1.61 12.71 0.13
N PRO A 21 2.35 13.45 -0.73
CA PRO A 21 1.89 13.82 -2.06
C PRO A 21 2.03 12.73 -3.12
N ILE A 22 1.62 11.50 -2.81
CA ILE A 22 1.58 10.38 -3.76
C ILE A 22 0.30 10.32 -4.59
N GLY A 23 -0.76 11.02 -4.16
CA GLY A 23 -2.06 11.05 -4.84
C GLY A 23 -2.98 9.88 -4.47
N GLY A 24 -2.72 9.16 -3.39
CA GLY A 24 -3.51 8.02 -2.94
C GLY A 24 -4.99 8.35 -2.71
N TYR A 25 -5.30 9.57 -2.30
CA TYR A 25 -6.67 10.04 -2.06
C TYR A 25 -7.60 10.04 -3.29
N SER A 26 -7.03 9.94 -4.50
CA SER A 26 -7.79 9.91 -5.76
C SER A 26 -8.14 8.50 -6.24
N HIS A 27 -7.81 7.48 -5.44
CA HIS A 27 -8.00 6.08 -5.81
C HIS A 27 -8.85 5.34 -4.78
N SER A 28 -9.96 4.74 -5.23
CA SER A 28 -10.83 3.89 -4.40
C SER A 28 -10.39 2.43 -4.39
N GLN A 29 -9.51 2.07 -5.32
CA GLN A 29 -9.07 0.68 -5.54
C GLN A 29 -10.24 -0.28 -5.78
N GLY A 30 -11.24 0.17 -6.55
CA GLY A 30 -12.42 -0.59 -6.94
C GLY A 30 -13.62 -0.46 -5.99
N LEU A 31 -13.50 0.16 -4.81
CA LEU A 31 -14.60 0.35 -3.86
C LEU A 31 -15.81 1.06 -4.50
N GLU A 32 -15.58 2.04 -5.36
CA GLU A 32 -16.65 2.81 -5.98
C GLU A 32 -17.62 1.92 -6.78
N THR A 33 -17.14 0.85 -7.41
CA THR A 33 -17.99 -0.11 -8.11
C THR A 33 -18.95 -0.83 -7.16
N TYR A 34 -18.46 -1.26 -5.99
CA TYR A 34 -19.30 -1.89 -4.97
C TYR A 34 -20.39 -0.95 -4.45
N ILE A 35 -20.05 0.33 -4.29
CA ILE A 35 -21.00 1.35 -3.83
C ILE A 35 -22.06 1.61 -4.91
N GLN A 36 -21.69 1.79 -6.17
CA GLN A 36 -22.63 2.03 -7.25
C GLN A 36 -23.55 0.84 -7.52
N GLN A 37 -23.11 -0.38 -7.25
CA GLN A 37 -23.93 -1.59 -7.31
C GLN A 37 -24.80 -1.80 -6.08
N GLY A 38 -24.68 -0.95 -5.05
CA GLY A 38 -25.43 -1.07 -3.80
C GLY A 38 -24.95 -2.21 -2.88
N SER A 39 -23.82 -2.84 -3.20
CA SER A 39 -23.24 -3.91 -2.37
C SER A 39 -22.55 -3.37 -1.10
N VAL A 40 -22.10 -2.12 -1.14
CA VAL A 40 -21.53 -1.37 0.00
C VAL A 40 -22.32 -0.08 0.12
N CYS A 41 -23.19 0.03 1.14
CA CYS A 41 -24.12 1.14 1.26
C CYS A 41 -24.35 1.64 2.70
N ASP A 42 -23.80 0.94 3.68
CA ASP A 42 -23.91 1.28 5.11
C ASP A 42 -22.66 0.85 5.88
N GLU A 43 -22.64 1.11 7.20
CA GLU A 43 -21.50 0.79 8.07
C GLU A 43 -21.19 -0.72 8.10
N LYS A 44 -22.23 -1.56 8.15
CA LYS A 44 -22.05 -3.02 8.19
C LYS A 44 -21.42 -3.55 6.91
N THR A 45 -21.94 -3.16 5.78
CA THR A 45 -21.42 -3.59 4.47
C THR A 45 -20.04 -2.99 4.16
N ALA A 46 -19.75 -1.79 4.67
CA ALA A 46 -18.41 -1.21 4.62
C ALA A 46 -17.41 -2.01 5.47
N ALA A 47 -17.78 -2.40 6.69
CA ALA A 47 -16.96 -3.27 7.53
C ALA A 47 -16.65 -4.60 6.84
N GLU A 48 -17.67 -5.27 6.29
CA GLU A 48 -17.50 -6.55 5.58
C GLU A 48 -16.58 -6.40 4.35
N TYR A 49 -16.72 -5.31 3.59
CA TYR A 49 -15.85 -5.03 2.44
C TYR A 49 -14.40 -4.87 2.88
N ILE A 50 -14.13 -4.01 3.88
CA ILE A 50 -12.78 -3.75 4.38
C ILE A 50 -12.15 -5.06 4.86
N HIS A 51 -12.86 -5.82 5.67
CA HIS A 51 -12.42 -7.11 6.21
C HIS A 51 -12.00 -8.08 5.09
N LYS A 52 -12.87 -8.29 4.11
CA LYS A 52 -12.56 -9.16 2.96
C LYS A 52 -11.41 -8.63 2.14
N LYS A 53 -11.31 -7.30 1.94
CA LYS A 53 -10.23 -6.69 1.16
C LYS A 53 -8.88 -6.87 1.86
N LEU A 54 -8.82 -6.72 3.17
CA LEU A 54 -7.62 -6.93 3.96
C LEU A 54 -7.12 -8.37 3.86
N ARG A 55 -7.99 -9.35 4.15
CA ARG A 55 -7.62 -10.76 4.21
C ARG A 55 -7.36 -11.41 2.86
N PHE A 56 -8.19 -11.12 1.85
CA PHE A 56 -8.18 -11.87 0.59
C PHE A 56 -7.52 -11.13 -0.57
N ALA A 57 -7.17 -9.87 -0.39
CA ALA A 57 -6.47 -9.11 -1.43
C ALA A 57 -5.21 -8.44 -0.88
N LEU A 58 -5.33 -7.50 0.07
CA LEU A 58 -4.19 -6.70 0.52
C LEU A 58 -3.08 -7.56 1.12
N ALA A 59 -3.41 -8.57 1.93
CA ALA A 59 -2.43 -9.44 2.58
C ALA A 59 -1.52 -10.14 1.56
N TYR A 60 -2.09 -10.72 0.51
CA TYR A 60 -1.36 -11.51 -0.51
C TYR A 60 -0.76 -10.67 -1.64
N THR A 61 -1.11 -9.41 -1.75
CA THR A 61 -0.59 -8.53 -2.80
C THR A 61 0.32 -7.47 -2.21
N ASP A 62 -0.25 -6.35 -1.80
CA ASP A 62 0.54 -5.19 -1.39
C ASP A 62 1.35 -5.43 -0.11
N LEU A 63 0.75 -6.02 0.92
CA LEU A 63 1.43 -6.19 2.20
C LEU A 63 2.55 -7.23 2.11
N LEU A 64 2.31 -8.35 1.42
CA LEU A 64 3.36 -9.34 1.18
C LEU A 64 4.48 -8.77 0.30
N ALA A 65 4.14 -7.97 -0.73
CA ALA A 65 5.14 -7.30 -1.54
C ALA A 65 5.97 -6.28 -0.73
N VAL A 66 5.38 -5.59 0.26
CA VAL A 66 6.14 -4.71 1.19
C VAL A 66 7.15 -5.53 1.98
N ARG A 67 6.74 -6.68 2.53
CA ARG A 67 7.64 -7.56 3.31
C ARG A 67 8.79 -8.07 2.45
N LEU A 68 8.47 -8.70 1.31
CA LEU A 68 9.48 -9.24 0.40
C LEU A 68 10.44 -8.14 -0.10
N ALA A 69 9.92 -6.95 -0.43
CA ALA A 69 10.76 -5.84 -0.83
C ALA A 69 11.67 -5.35 0.30
N TRP A 70 11.19 -5.37 1.54
CA TRP A 70 12.00 -5.04 2.71
C TRP A 70 13.13 -6.06 2.91
N GLU A 71 12.82 -7.36 2.84
CA GLU A 71 13.77 -8.46 2.99
C GLU A 71 14.87 -8.42 1.90
N LEU A 72 14.47 -8.26 0.63
CA LEU A 72 15.41 -8.14 -0.49
C LEU A 72 16.30 -6.90 -0.36
N ALA A 73 15.74 -5.77 0.07
CA ALA A 73 16.52 -4.57 0.30
C ALA A 73 17.51 -4.71 1.47
N ASP A 74 17.13 -5.37 2.55
CA ASP A 74 18.04 -5.67 3.69
C ASP A 74 19.18 -6.60 3.28
N GLN A 75 18.92 -7.52 2.34
CA GLN A 75 19.91 -8.41 1.73
C GLN A 75 20.75 -7.76 0.63
N ASN A 76 20.48 -6.50 0.24
CA ASN A 76 21.08 -5.79 -0.88
C ASN A 76 20.85 -6.47 -2.26
N ASP A 77 19.72 -7.15 -2.43
CA ASP A 77 19.35 -7.85 -3.66
C ASP A 77 18.53 -6.95 -4.62
N ALA A 78 19.24 -6.15 -5.42
CA ALA A 78 18.61 -5.26 -6.39
C ALA A 78 17.98 -6.03 -7.58
N ASP A 79 18.51 -7.17 -7.94
CA ASP A 79 17.98 -8.02 -9.03
C ASP A 79 16.65 -8.67 -8.60
N GLY A 80 16.59 -9.19 -7.37
CA GLY A 80 15.35 -9.70 -6.78
C GLY A 80 14.26 -8.63 -6.66
N LEU A 81 14.63 -7.40 -6.35
CA LEU A 81 13.69 -6.27 -6.33
C LEU A 81 13.14 -5.95 -7.74
N ASP A 82 13.96 -6.03 -8.81
CA ASP A 82 13.49 -5.84 -10.18
C ASP A 82 12.52 -6.97 -10.59
N GLU A 83 12.81 -8.23 -10.22
CA GLU A 83 11.94 -9.38 -10.46
C GLU A 83 10.61 -9.26 -9.71
N LEU A 84 10.63 -8.88 -8.44
CA LEU A 84 9.43 -8.65 -7.63
C LEU A 84 8.48 -7.61 -8.26
N GLU A 85 9.03 -6.52 -8.82
CA GLU A 85 8.28 -5.50 -9.55
C GLU A 85 7.59 -6.06 -10.81
N GLU A 86 8.28 -6.91 -11.57
CA GLU A 86 7.71 -7.53 -12.77
C GLU A 86 6.59 -8.51 -12.41
N ILE A 87 6.78 -9.34 -11.39
CA ILE A 87 5.76 -10.29 -10.88
C ILE A 87 4.52 -9.51 -10.43
N LEU A 88 4.69 -8.53 -9.55
CA LEU A 88 3.57 -7.75 -9.02
C LEU A 88 2.85 -6.97 -10.13
N GLY A 89 3.61 -6.38 -11.06
CA GLY A 89 3.07 -5.64 -12.19
C GLY A 89 2.25 -6.50 -13.15
N ALA A 90 2.70 -7.73 -13.41
CA ALA A 90 1.98 -8.70 -14.24
C ALA A 90 0.71 -9.23 -13.57
N SER A 91 0.73 -9.39 -12.24
CA SER A 91 -0.36 -9.98 -11.47
C SER A 91 -1.54 -9.02 -11.24
N ARG A 92 -1.35 -7.70 -11.33
CA ARG A 92 -2.44 -6.72 -11.19
C ARG A 92 -3.28 -6.65 -12.46
N ILE A 93 -4.36 -7.42 -12.49
CA ILE A 93 -5.25 -7.53 -13.64
C ILE A 93 -6.00 -6.21 -13.93
N PRO A 94 -6.66 -5.52 -12.96
CA PRO A 94 -7.36 -4.26 -13.25
C PRO A 94 -6.38 -3.17 -13.69
N PHE A 95 -6.55 -2.67 -14.91
CA PHE A 95 -5.65 -1.69 -15.53
C PHE A 95 -5.51 -0.42 -14.69
N GLU A 96 -6.63 0.15 -14.25
CA GLU A 96 -6.62 1.41 -13.48
C GLU A 96 -5.92 1.25 -12.13
N GLN A 97 -6.07 0.11 -11.44
CA GLN A 97 -5.38 -0.16 -10.17
C GLN A 97 -3.87 -0.36 -10.38
N ARG A 98 -3.49 -1.02 -11.49
CA ARG A 98 -2.08 -1.16 -11.86
C ARG A 98 -1.43 0.19 -12.15
N GLU A 99 -2.10 1.03 -12.93
CA GLU A 99 -1.60 2.39 -13.23
C GLU A 99 -1.60 3.31 -11.99
N ALA A 100 -2.57 3.14 -11.07
CA ALA A 100 -2.58 3.84 -9.80
C ALA A 100 -1.34 3.51 -8.96
N SER A 101 -1.05 2.22 -8.78
CA SER A 101 0.14 1.77 -8.04
C SER A 101 1.43 2.33 -8.63
N ARG A 102 1.59 2.29 -9.97
CA ARG A 102 2.75 2.84 -10.69
C ARG A 102 2.90 4.35 -10.51
N LYS A 103 1.80 5.09 -10.61
CA LYS A 103 1.80 6.55 -10.43
C LYS A 103 2.15 6.92 -8.99
N MET A 104 1.55 6.23 -8.01
CA MET A 104 1.85 6.46 -6.60
C MET A 104 3.30 6.12 -6.26
N GLY A 105 3.81 4.97 -6.73
CA GLY A 105 5.20 4.58 -6.53
C GLY A 105 6.19 5.56 -7.13
N SER A 106 5.97 5.96 -8.39
CA SER A 106 6.84 6.95 -9.05
C SER A 106 6.80 8.33 -8.36
N ARG A 107 5.64 8.74 -7.82
CA ARG A 107 5.54 9.98 -7.04
C ARG A 107 6.21 9.86 -5.69
N PHE A 108 6.07 8.69 -5.03
CA PHE A 108 6.74 8.40 -3.77
C PHE A 108 8.26 8.55 -3.93
N ALA A 109 8.86 7.83 -4.88
CA ALA A 109 10.29 7.89 -5.17
C ALA A 109 10.76 9.34 -5.40
N LYS A 110 10.10 10.06 -6.31
CA LYS A 110 10.44 11.47 -6.62
C LYS A 110 10.26 12.41 -5.43
N THR A 111 9.34 12.11 -4.51
CA THR A 111 9.14 12.93 -3.32
C THR A 111 10.25 12.67 -2.32
N ILE A 112 10.61 11.39 -2.10
CA ILE A 112 11.74 11.03 -1.23
C ILE A 112 13.05 11.67 -1.71
N GLU A 113 13.34 11.63 -3.01
CA GLU A 113 14.54 12.28 -3.58
C GLU A 113 14.58 13.79 -3.34
N LYS A 114 13.42 14.45 -3.22
CA LYS A 114 13.31 15.90 -2.95
C LYS A 114 13.31 16.25 -1.48
N LEU A 115 13.01 15.31 -0.60
CA LEU A 115 13.15 15.55 0.83
C LEU A 115 14.63 15.78 1.18
N HIS A 116 14.86 16.53 2.24
CA HIS A 116 16.21 16.91 2.69
C HIS A 116 17.10 15.66 2.90
N ALA A 117 17.72 15.20 1.82
CA ALA A 117 18.58 14.02 1.82
C ALA A 117 19.73 14.12 2.83
N GLU A 118 20.18 15.35 3.12
CA GLU A 118 21.24 15.67 4.09
C GLU A 118 20.83 15.40 5.54
N THR A 119 19.53 15.45 5.84
CA THR A 119 18.99 15.25 7.19
C THR A 119 18.30 13.91 7.38
N MET A 120 18.11 13.16 6.29
CA MET A 120 17.50 11.82 6.33
C MET A 120 18.57 10.77 6.64
N PRO A 121 18.57 10.20 7.86
CA PRO A 121 19.61 9.27 8.30
C PRO A 121 19.35 7.87 7.75
N MET A 122 19.45 7.67 6.43
CA MET A 122 19.36 6.35 5.82
C MET A 122 20.52 5.46 6.28
N LYS A 123 20.19 4.27 6.74
CA LYS A 123 21.14 3.24 7.14
C LYS A 123 21.85 2.63 5.92
N ASN A 124 21.08 2.44 4.83
CA ASN A 124 21.59 1.88 3.58
C ASN A 124 21.01 2.64 2.38
N ARG A 125 21.58 3.80 2.08
CA ARG A 125 21.17 4.62 0.93
C ARG A 125 21.45 3.94 -0.41
N GLU A 126 22.53 3.17 -0.47
CA GLU A 126 23.00 2.55 -1.72
C GLU A 126 21.97 1.61 -2.33
N ILE A 127 21.27 0.80 -1.53
CA ILE A 127 20.24 -0.11 -2.06
C ILE A 127 19.03 0.65 -2.60
N PHE A 128 18.62 1.76 -1.96
CA PHE A 128 17.52 2.57 -2.46
C PHE A 128 17.87 3.22 -3.81
N GLU A 129 19.08 3.74 -3.95
CA GLU A 129 19.58 4.33 -5.18
C GLU A 129 19.74 3.26 -6.28
N ALA A 130 20.32 2.10 -5.96
CA ALA A 130 20.48 0.98 -6.90
C ALA A 130 19.13 0.47 -7.43
N TYR A 131 18.13 0.32 -6.54
CA TYR A 131 16.78 -0.04 -6.94
C TYR A 131 16.17 1.00 -7.90
N LEU A 132 16.26 2.29 -7.59
CA LEU A 132 15.72 3.33 -8.46
C LEU A 132 16.44 3.39 -9.81
N ASP A 133 17.74 3.17 -9.83
CA ASP A 133 18.53 3.12 -11.07
C ASP A 133 18.16 1.90 -11.93
N ALA A 134 17.97 0.73 -11.34
CA ALA A 134 17.51 -0.48 -12.04
C ALA A 134 16.11 -0.30 -12.63
N ARG A 135 15.26 0.51 -11.97
CA ARG A 135 13.90 0.82 -12.42
C ARG A 135 13.80 2.07 -13.31
N LYS A 136 14.91 2.66 -13.72
CA LYS A 136 14.91 3.86 -14.57
C LYS A 136 14.22 3.61 -15.90
N GLY A 137 13.14 4.34 -16.15
CA GLY A 137 12.29 4.15 -17.33
C GLY A 137 11.30 2.99 -17.26
N LYS A 138 11.29 2.24 -16.17
CA LYS A 138 10.31 1.19 -15.87
C LYS A 138 9.28 1.67 -14.83
N ALA A 139 8.27 0.83 -14.58
CA ALA A 139 7.31 1.08 -13.53
C ALA A 139 7.93 0.88 -12.14
N VAL A 140 7.42 1.64 -11.16
CA VAL A 140 7.75 1.51 -9.73
C VAL A 140 6.45 1.37 -8.95
N SER A 141 6.24 0.24 -8.31
CA SER A 141 5.04 -0.04 -7.52
C SER A 141 5.13 0.59 -6.13
N HIS A 142 4.02 1.18 -5.64
CA HIS A 142 4.03 1.90 -4.37
C HIS A 142 4.43 1.03 -3.18
N CYS A 143 3.90 -0.19 -3.07
CA CYS A 143 4.23 -1.11 -1.96
C CYS A 143 5.71 -1.51 -1.97
N ILE A 144 6.28 -1.79 -3.15
CA ILE A 144 7.69 -2.20 -3.27
C ILE A 144 8.61 -1.03 -2.90
N VAL A 145 8.45 0.13 -3.52
CA VAL A 145 9.31 1.29 -3.19
C VAL A 145 9.19 1.73 -1.73
N TYR A 146 8.01 1.53 -1.10
CA TYR A 146 7.81 1.79 0.32
C TYR A 146 8.61 0.80 1.19
N GLY A 147 8.56 -0.51 0.88
CA GLY A 147 9.34 -1.54 1.58
C GLY A 147 10.84 -1.27 1.47
N VAL A 148 11.35 -1.01 0.26
CA VAL A 148 12.75 -0.66 0.00
C VAL A 148 13.16 0.61 0.76
N PHE A 149 12.33 1.64 0.76
CA PHE A 149 12.58 2.87 1.50
C PHE A 149 12.70 2.63 3.00
N CYS A 150 11.78 1.87 3.59
CA CYS A 150 11.79 1.58 5.02
C CYS A 150 13.03 0.77 5.43
N ALA A 151 13.41 -0.26 4.67
CA ALA A 151 14.64 -1.02 4.89
C ALA A 151 15.88 -0.12 4.77
N ALA A 152 15.97 0.68 3.70
CA ALA A 152 17.06 1.61 3.48
C ALA A 152 17.15 2.68 4.59
N LEU A 153 16.01 3.12 5.12
CA LEU A 153 15.95 4.06 6.23
C LEU A 153 16.37 3.39 7.55
N GLY A 154 16.36 2.05 7.65
CA GLY A 154 16.66 1.29 8.85
C GLY A 154 15.48 1.20 9.83
N ILE A 155 14.28 1.17 9.29
CA ILE A 155 13.04 0.82 10.01
C ILE A 155 12.91 -0.70 10.02
N GLU A 156 12.59 -1.26 11.16
CA GLU A 156 12.36 -2.70 11.31
C GLU A 156 11.18 -3.17 10.45
N GLU A 157 11.26 -4.40 9.94
CA GLU A 157 10.22 -5.00 9.10
C GLU A 157 8.83 -4.92 9.73
N GLU A 158 8.73 -5.30 11.00
CA GLU A 158 7.47 -5.28 11.74
C GLU A 158 6.85 -3.86 11.77
N GLU A 159 7.64 -2.85 12.10
CA GLU A 159 7.20 -1.45 12.14
C GLU A 159 6.78 -0.96 10.74
N THR A 160 7.49 -1.41 9.70
CA THR A 160 7.16 -1.14 8.28
C THR A 160 5.77 -1.69 7.92
N LEU A 161 5.50 -2.95 8.24
CA LEU A 161 4.23 -3.60 7.95
C LEU A 161 3.06 -2.99 8.75
N TYR A 162 3.26 -2.69 10.03
CA TYR A 162 2.26 -2.01 10.87
C TYR A 162 1.80 -0.69 10.25
N HIS A 163 2.74 0.16 9.90
CA HIS A 163 2.43 1.47 9.35
C HIS A 163 1.77 1.39 7.97
N TYR A 164 2.24 0.49 7.11
CA TYR A 164 1.63 0.29 5.80
C TYR A 164 0.19 -0.19 5.90
N LEU A 165 -0.06 -1.25 6.68
CA LEU A 165 -1.39 -1.83 6.89
C LEU A 165 -2.38 -0.80 7.45
N TYR A 166 -1.95 -0.04 8.46
CA TYR A 166 -2.75 1.04 9.03
C TYR A 166 -3.08 2.12 7.99
N ALA A 167 -2.09 2.61 7.26
CA ALA A 167 -2.28 3.68 6.28
C ALA A 167 -3.24 3.26 5.15
N GLN A 168 -3.08 2.03 4.61
CA GLN A 168 -3.98 1.51 3.57
C GLN A 168 -5.41 1.36 4.08
N THR A 169 -5.59 0.83 5.29
CA THR A 169 -6.93 0.67 5.89
C THR A 169 -7.57 2.02 6.19
N SER A 170 -6.82 2.96 6.74
CA SER A 170 -7.29 4.33 6.99
C SER A 170 -7.75 5.03 5.70
N ALA A 171 -7.04 4.81 4.59
CA ALA A 171 -7.44 5.31 3.28
C ALA A 171 -8.75 4.66 2.79
N MET A 172 -8.91 3.34 2.94
CA MET A 172 -10.17 2.65 2.61
C MET A 172 -11.35 3.16 3.44
N VAL A 173 -11.18 3.30 4.75
CA VAL A 173 -12.21 3.86 5.64
C VAL A 173 -12.57 5.29 5.24
N THR A 174 -11.57 6.12 4.93
CA THR A 174 -11.79 7.50 4.44
C THR A 174 -12.60 7.52 3.16
N ASN A 175 -12.34 6.60 2.23
CA ASN A 175 -13.11 6.47 0.99
C ASN A 175 -14.56 6.03 1.28
N CYS A 176 -14.79 5.11 2.22
CA CYS A 176 -16.14 4.75 2.66
C CYS A 176 -16.88 5.96 3.23
N VAL A 177 -16.26 6.72 4.14
CA VAL A 177 -16.88 7.91 4.75
C VAL A 177 -17.23 8.99 3.71
N LYS A 178 -16.42 9.14 2.66
CA LYS A 178 -16.66 10.13 1.60
C LYS A 178 -17.78 9.74 0.63
N THR A 179 -17.99 8.44 0.41
CA THR A 179 -18.88 7.94 -0.65
C THR A 179 -20.16 7.31 -0.14
N ILE A 180 -20.18 6.90 1.12
CA ILE A 180 -21.36 6.38 1.82
C ILE A 180 -21.79 7.45 2.85
N PRO A 181 -23.06 7.59 3.19
CA PRO A 181 -23.52 8.57 4.18
C PRO A 181 -23.14 8.18 5.62
N LEU A 182 -21.85 8.00 5.88
CA LEU A 182 -21.28 7.67 7.18
C LEU A 182 -20.77 8.91 7.91
N SER A 183 -20.92 8.93 9.25
CA SER A 183 -20.29 9.98 10.05
C SER A 183 -18.77 9.75 10.18
N GLN A 184 -18.03 10.82 10.49
CA GLN A 184 -16.60 10.70 10.81
C GLN A 184 -16.35 9.76 11.99
N SER A 185 -17.24 9.78 13.00
CA SER A 185 -17.16 8.89 14.16
C SER A 185 -17.37 7.42 13.77
N ALA A 186 -18.31 7.13 12.87
CA ALA A 186 -18.50 5.78 12.34
C ALA A 186 -17.24 5.30 11.58
N GLY A 187 -16.60 6.18 10.82
CA GLY A 187 -15.31 5.88 10.18
C GLY A 187 -14.23 5.50 11.19
N GLN A 188 -14.11 6.21 12.31
CA GLN A 188 -13.15 5.86 13.36
C GLN A 188 -13.49 4.53 14.06
N GLN A 189 -14.77 4.22 14.21
CA GLN A 189 -15.20 2.92 14.74
C GLN A 189 -14.88 1.78 13.78
N LEU A 190 -15.10 1.96 12.48
CA LEU A 190 -14.70 1.01 11.44
C LEU A 190 -13.18 0.74 11.49
N LEU A 191 -12.37 1.78 11.57
CA LEU A 191 -10.92 1.65 11.62
C LEU A 191 -10.46 0.89 12.86
N SER A 192 -10.93 1.28 14.04
CA SER A 192 -10.56 0.61 15.29
C SER A 192 -11.10 -0.82 15.37
N GLY A 193 -12.22 -1.11 14.71
CA GLY A 193 -12.77 -2.45 14.56
C GLY A 193 -11.86 -3.42 13.79
N CYS A 194 -10.96 -2.89 12.95
CA CYS A 194 -9.99 -3.71 12.20
C CYS A 194 -8.75 -4.11 13.01
N TYR A 195 -8.48 -3.52 14.19
CA TYR A 195 -7.23 -3.77 14.91
C TYR A 195 -7.00 -5.22 15.34
N PRO A 196 -8.02 -5.98 15.80
CA PRO A 196 -7.82 -7.41 16.07
C PRO A 196 -7.37 -8.18 14.82
N GLU A 197 -7.97 -7.87 13.66
CA GLU A 197 -7.61 -8.49 12.40
C GLU A 197 -6.21 -8.09 11.91
N PHE A 198 -5.76 -6.85 12.18
CA PHE A 198 -4.40 -6.45 11.88
C PHE A 198 -3.38 -7.35 12.58
N ALA A 199 -3.60 -7.65 13.86
CA ALA A 199 -2.73 -8.54 14.62
C ALA A 199 -2.66 -9.94 13.99
N GLU A 200 -3.82 -10.49 13.59
CA GLU A 200 -3.88 -11.79 12.91
C GLU A 200 -3.17 -11.78 11.56
N ILE A 201 -3.42 -10.77 10.71
CA ILE A 201 -2.77 -10.64 9.39
C ILE A 201 -1.27 -10.50 9.54
N LEU A 202 -0.79 -9.71 10.51
CA LEU A 202 0.63 -9.52 10.75
C LEU A 202 1.33 -10.77 11.32
N GLU A 203 0.60 -11.63 12.01
CA GLU A 203 1.10 -12.94 12.41
C GLU A 203 1.15 -13.91 11.22
N GLU A 204 0.08 -13.99 10.45
CA GLU A 204 -0.03 -14.87 9.29
C GLU A 204 0.99 -14.53 8.20
N ILE A 205 1.20 -13.24 7.88
CA ILE A 205 2.08 -12.81 6.79
C ILE A 205 3.54 -13.24 6.99
N ARG A 206 3.96 -13.46 8.23
CA ARG A 206 5.29 -13.98 8.55
C ARG A 206 5.50 -15.42 8.07
N THR A 207 4.41 -16.16 7.85
CA THR A 207 4.41 -17.55 7.40
C THR A 207 4.31 -17.68 5.89
N TYR A 208 3.94 -16.60 5.17
CA TYR A 208 3.79 -16.62 3.73
C TYR A 208 5.15 -16.64 3.03
N SER A 209 5.18 -17.23 1.86
CA SER A 209 6.34 -17.29 0.97
C SER A 209 6.11 -16.45 -0.30
N GLU A 210 7.10 -16.39 -1.17
CA GLU A 210 6.95 -15.80 -2.51
C GLU A 210 5.86 -16.51 -3.34
N ASP A 211 5.64 -17.81 -3.13
CA ASP A 211 4.60 -18.58 -3.81
C ASP A 211 3.18 -18.11 -3.45
N ASP A 212 3.03 -17.42 -2.31
CA ASP A 212 1.76 -16.85 -1.86
C ASP A 212 1.51 -15.46 -2.46
N LEU A 213 2.53 -14.86 -3.08
CA LEU A 213 2.41 -13.51 -3.64
C LEU A 213 1.40 -13.48 -4.78
N CYS A 214 0.52 -12.49 -4.74
CA CYS A 214 -0.49 -12.26 -5.76
C CYS A 214 -1.50 -13.40 -5.93
N LEU A 215 -1.78 -14.15 -4.87
CA LEU A 215 -2.92 -15.06 -4.87
C LEU A 215 -4.19 -14.32 -5.29
N SER A 216 -4.89 -14.90 -6.28
CA SER A 216 -6.00 -14.23 -6.95
C SER A 216 -7.19 -14.00 -6.02
N ALA A 217 -7.74 -12.80 -6.09
CA ALA A 217 -9.01 -12.43 -5.48
C ALA A 217 -10.03 -12.01 -6.56
N PRO A 218 -10.57 -12.97 -7.35
CA PRO A 218 -11.31 -12.69 -8.59
C PRO A 218 -12.48 -11.72 -8.40
N GLY A 219 -13.16 -11.74 -7.25
CA GLY A 219 -14.25 -10.82 -6.95
C GLY A 219 -13.79 -9.36 -6.94
N PHE A 220 -12.63 -9.08 -6.36
CA PHE A 220 -12.07 -7.73 -6.34
C PHE A 220 -11.53 -7.32 -7.71
N ASP A 221 -10.92 -8.24 -8.45
CA ASP A 221 -10.40 -7.97 -9.79
C ASP A 221 -11.52 -7.65 -10.78
N ILE A 222 -12.59 -8.45 -10.81
CA ILE A 222 -13.75 -8.25 -11.68
C ILE A 222 -14.37 -6.85 -11.43
N LEU A 223 -14.59 -6.48 -10.16
CA LEU A 223 -15.18 -5.18 -9.85
C LEU A 223 -14.20 -4.03 -10.07
N GLY A 224 -12.90 -4.27 -9.93
CA GLY A 224 -11.86 -3.33 -10.36
C GLY A 224 -11.87 -3.08 -11.87
N ILE A 225 -12.04 -4.13 -12.70
CA ILE A 225 -12.18 -4.00 -14.16
C ILE A 225 -13.48 -3.27 -14.53
N GLN A 226 -14.58 -3.56 -13.82
CA GLN A 226 -15.86 -2.90 -14.06
C GLN A 226 -15.82 -1.41 -13.73
N HIS A 227 -14.93 -0.96 -12.84
CA HIS A 227 -14.72 0.45 -12.54
C HIS A 227 -14.41 1.27 -13.78
N GLU A 228 -13.67 0.73 -14.74
CA GLU A 228 -13.33 1.38 -16.01
C GLU A 228 -14.57 1.77 -16.85
N LYS A 229 -15.70 1.09 -16.62
CA LYS A 229 -16.96 1.27 -17.37
C LYS A 229 -18.01 2.09 -16.62
N LEU A 230 -17.71 2.57 -15.42
CA LEU A 230 -18.65 3.41 -14.67
C LEU A 230 -18.92 4.72 -15.42
N TYR A 231 -20.20 5.07 -15.55
CA TYR A 231 -20.64 6.29 -16.25
C TYR A 231 -20.22 7.57 -15.51
N SER A 232 -20.31 7.55 -14.20
CA SER A 232 -19.90 8.66 -13.32
C SER A 232 -18.92 8.13 -12.29
N ARG A 233 -17.82 8.84 -12.08
CA ARG A 233 -16.72 8.41 -11.20
C ARG A 233 -16.22 9.57 -10.34
N LEU A 234 -16.07 9.31 -9.06
CA LEU A 234 -15.42 10.21 -8.10
C LEU A 234 -13.91 9.94 -8.02
N TYR A 235 -13.52 8.68 -8.29
CA TYR A 235 -12.16 8.21 -8.20
C TYR A 235 -11.57 7.82 -9.56
N MET A 236 -10.26 7.75 -9.62
CA MET A 236 -9.52 7.39 -10.84
C MET A 236 -9.34 5.86 -10.97
N SER A 237 -9.54 5.10 -9.86
CA SER A 237 -9.50 3.63 -9.85
C SER A 237 -10.25 3.07 -8.65
#